data_a5aa817506c2213a9d6d3fdb1405c978
#
_entry.id   a5aa817506c2213a9d6d3fdb1405c978
#
_cell.length_a   1.000
_cell.length_b   1.000
_cell.length_c   1.000
_cell.angle_alpha   90.00
_cell.angle_beta   90.00
_cell.angle_gamma   90.00
#
_symmetry.space_group_name_H-M   'P 1'
#
loop_
_entity.id
_entity.type
_entity.pdbx_description
1 polymer ?
#
loop_
_entity_poly.entity_id
_entity_poly.type
_entity_poly.pdbx_seq_one_letter_code
_entity_poly.pdbx_strand_id
1 'polypeptide(L)'
;MLKIKSYVKVKSIAEAYELNQKKTALVLGGMVWLKMGNRNISTAIDLSGLGLDTVQETDDEFVIGCMTPLRELEINKRLNEYTHGAVRESLRHIVGVQFRNCATIGGSIWGRYGFSDVLTMFLAMDTWVELYDAGRIPLTEFVNRKKDNDILVNIIVRKQPLFVC
;
A
#
# COMPACT_ATOMS: atom_id res chain seq x y z
N MET A 1 -17.47 15.05 -8.70
CA MET A 1 -17.63 14.59 -7.33
C MET A 1 -17.66 13.08 -7.31
N LEU A 2 -16.89 12.44 -6.42
CA LEU A 2 -16.87 10.99 -6.24
C LEU A 2 -18.27 10.48 -5.86
N LYS A 3 -18.75 9.43 -6.55
CA LYS A 3 -20.04 8.78 -6.24
C LYS A 3 -19.80 7.29 -5.98
N ILE A 4 -20.26 6.81 -4.84
CA ILE A 4 -20.18 5.40 -4.43
C ILE A 4 -21.62 4.89 -4.31
N LYS A 5 -21.98 3.82 -5.04
CA LYS A 5 -23.32 3.22 -5.00
C LYS A 5 -23.49 2.26 -3.83
N SER A 6 -22.46 1.45 -3.56
CA SER A 6 -22.47 0.51 -2.44
C SER A 6 -21.09 0.46 -1.77
N TYR A 7 -21.10 0.12 -0.49
CA TYR A 7 -19.91 -0.06 0.33
C TYR A 7 -19.96 -1.44 0.97
N VAL A 8 -18.85 -2.18 0.89
CA VAL A 8 -18.72 -3.52 1.46
C VAL A 8 -17.45 -3.59 2.28
N LYS A 9 -17.57 -3.79 3.59
CA LYS A 9 -16.46 -4.19 4.44
C LYS A 9 -16.35 -5.71 4.37
N VAL A 10 -15.33 -6.19 3.67
CA VAL A 10 -15.16 -7.62 3.41
C VAL A 10 -14.65 -8.38 4.63
N LYS A 11 -14.93 -9.68 4.65
CA LYS A 11 -14.52 -10.58 5.72
C LYS A 11 -13.29 -11.43 5.35
N SER A 12 -12.88 -11.41 4.08
CA SER A 12 -11.69 -12.11 3.58
C SER A 12 -11.12 -11.44 2.34
N ILE A 13 -9.85 -11.73 2.04
CA ILE A 13 -9.21 -11.29 0.80
C ILE A 13 -9.87 -11.94 -0.43
N ALA A 14 -10.30 -13.21 -0.32
CA ALA A 14 -11.02 -13.89 -1.38
C ALA A 14 -12.30 -13.14 -1.78
N GLU A 15 -13.10 -12.74 -0.79
CA GLU A 15 -14.30 -11.91 -1.03
C GLU A 15 -13.95 -10.57 -1.71
N ALA A 16 -12.86 -9.92 -1.26
CA ALA A 16 -12.39 -8.69 -1.88
C ALA A 16 -12.01 -8.90 -3.34
N TYR A 17 -11.30 -9.98 -3.65
CA TYR A 17 -10.88 -10.32 -5.00
C TYR A 17 -12.08 -10.57 -5.91
N GLU A 18 -13.05 -11.39 -5.50
CA GLU A 18 -14.27 -11.66 -6.25
C GLU A 18 -15.06 -10.37 -6.56
N LEU A 19 -15.19 -9.50 -5.57
CA LEU A 19 -15.88 -8.22 -5.77
C LEU A 19 -15.11 -7.30 -6.71
N ASN A 20 -13.77 -7.31 -6.65
CA ASN A 20 -12.92 -6.43 -7.46
C ASN A 20 -12.88 -6.83 -8.94
N GLN A 21 -13.32 -8.05 -9.30
CA GLN A 21 -13.46 -8.47 -10.70
C GLN A 21 -14.63 -7.75 -11.39
N LYS A 22 -15.56 -7.15 -10.64
CA LYS A 22 -16.71 -6.44 -11.20
C LYS A 22 -16.26 -5.09 -11.77
N LYS A 23 -16.76 -4.78 -12.97
CA LYS A 23 -16.51 -3.47 -13.61
C LYS A 23 -16.91 -2.34 -12.65
N THR A 24 -16.04 -1.35 -12.49
CA THR A 24 -16.24 -0.19 -11.61
C THR A 24 -16.27 -0.48 -10.10
N ALA A 25 -15.93 -1.69 -9.63
CA ALA A 25 -15.58 -1.92 -8.26
C ALA A 25 -14.17 -1.33 -7.96
N LEU A 26 -13.92 -0.98 -6.72
CA LEU A 26 -12.62 -0.40 -6.33
C LEU A 26 -12.29 -0.70 -4.88
N VAL A 27 -11.08 -1.17 -4.65
CA VAL A 27 -10.52 -1.33 -3.30
C VAL A 27 -10.17 0.05 -2.73
N LEU A 28 -10.60 0.28 -1.49
CA LEU A 28 -10.30 1.50 -0.75
C LEU A 28 -8.99 1.36 0.01
N GLY A 29 -8.07 2.30 -0.21
CA GLY A 29 -7.01 2.62 0.72
C GLY A 29 -7.43 3.79 1.60
N GLY A 30 -6.51 4.71 1.89
CA GLY A 30 -6.80 5.91 2.69
C GLY A 30 -7.71 6.95 2.06
N MET A 31 -8.18 6.73 0.86
CA MET A 31 -9.08 7.59 0.06
C MET A 31 -8.57 9.01 -0.23
N VAL A 32 -7.35 9.35 0.10
CA VAL A 32 -6.84 10.73 0.08
C VAL A 32 -6.90 11.33 -1.32
N TRP A 33 -6.43 10.58 -2.31
CA TRP A 33 -6.54 10.96 -3.72
C TRP A 33 -7.90 10.65 -4.33
N LEU A 34 -8.48 9.52 -3.95
CA LEU A 34 -9.73 9.05 -4.54
C LEU A 34 -10.89 10.04 -4.33
N LYS A 35 -11.01 10.60 -3.11
CA LYS A 35 -12.07 11.55 -2.77
C LYS A 35 -12.00 12.88 -3.56
N MET A 36 -10.84 13.23 -4.09
CA MET A 36 -10.66 14.44 -4.90
C MET A 36 -11.10 14.25 -6.36
N GLY A 37 -11.34 13.00 -6.76
CA GLY A 37 -11.78 12.67 -8.12
C GLY A 37 -13.28 12.76 -8.33
N ASN A 38 -13.70 12.40 -9.55
CA ASN A 38 -15.10 12.42 -9.98
C ASN A 38 -15.59 11.03 -10.45
N ARG A 39 -14.95 9.97 -9.97
CA ARG A 39 -15.28 8.59 -10.37
C ARG A 39 -16.68 8.16 -9.90
N ASN A 40 -17.31 7.32 -10.71
CA ASN A 40 -18.50 6.57 -10.32
C ASN A 40 -18.06 5.14 -9.96
N ILE A 41 -18.19 4.76 -8.69
CA ILE A 41 -17.81 3.47 -8.14
C ILE A 41 -19.08 2.68 -7.85
N SER A 42 -19.21 1.48 -8.44
CA SER A 42 -20.34 0.59 -8.15
C SER A 42 -20.26 0.01 -6.76
N THR A 43 -19.08 -0.47 -6.40
CA THR A 43 -18.81 -1.09 -5.10
C THR A 43 -17.47 -0.63 -4.56
N ALA A 44 -17.47 0.05 -3.42
CA ALA A 44 -16.28 0.38 -2.67
C ALA A 44 -15.97 -0.79 -1.73
N ILE A 45 -14.79 -1.38 -1.87
CA ILE A 45 -14.33 -2.56 -1.14
C ILE A 45 -13.39 -2.10 -0.04
N ASP A 46 -13.78 -2.32 1.22
CA ASP A 46 -13.00 -1.95 2.38
C ASP A 46 -12.32 -3.17 2.99
N LEU A 47 -10.99 -3.13 3.04
CA LEU A 47 -10.14 -4.17 3.63
C LEU A 47 -9.89 -3.96 5.13
N SER A 48 -10.41 -2.90 5.74
CA SER A 48 -10.22 -2.64 7.16
C SER A 48 -10.84 -3.76 8.02
N GLY A 49 -10.08 -4.25 8.97
CA GLY A 49 -10.50 -5.39 9.79
C GLY A 49 -9.97 -6.74 9.33
N LEU A 50 -9.20 -6.80 8.24
CA LEU A 50 -8.48 -8.01 7.82
C LEU A 50 -7.07 -8.12 8.44
N GLY A 51 -6.68 -7.19 9.33
CA GLY A 51 -5.36 -7.19 9.98
C GLY A 51 -4.22 -6.79 9.03
N LEU A 52 -4.52 -6.06 7.95
CA LEU A 52 -3.55 -5.62 6.94
C LEU A 52 -2.96 -4.23 7.23
N ASP A 53 -3.05 -3.77 8.46
CA ASP A 53 -2.57 -2.46 8.93
C ASP A 53 -1.39 -2.58 9.90
N THR A 54 -0.62 -3.67 9.80
CA THR A 54 0.49 -3.99 10.69
C THR A 54 1.83 -4.03 9.95
N VAL A 55 2.91 -3.82 10.71
CA VAL A 55 4.29 -4.06 10.28
C VAL A 55 4.85 -5.19 11.11
N GLN A 56 5.17 -6.30 10.48
CA GLN A 56 5.78 -7.46 11.10
C GLN A 56 7.25 -7.55 10.69
N GLU A 57 8.12 -7.93 11.61
CA GLU A 57 9.53 -8.12 11.36
C GLU A 57 9.91 -9.57 11.64
N THR A 58 10.62 -10.18 10.71
CA THR A 58 11.32 -11.46 10.88
C THR A 58 12.83 -11.23 10.80
N ASP A 59 13.62 -12.30 10.92
CA ASP A 59 15.07 -12.20 10.76
C ASP A 59 15.44 -11.74 9.34
N ASP A 60 14.67 -12.12 8.33
CA ASP A 60 15.00 -11.92 6.91
C ASP A 60 14.21 -10.81 6.22
N GLU A 61 13.04 -10.41 6.74
CA GLU A 61 12.18 -9.46 6.05
C GLU A 61 11.28 -8.64 6.99
N PHE A 62 10.82 -7.48 6.48
CA PHE A 62 9.67 -6.77 7.01
C PHE A 62 8.47 -7.08 6.12
N VAL A 63 7.35 -7.50 6.73
CA VAL A 63 6.06 -7.69 6.07
C VAL A 63 5.12 -6.58 6.49
N ILE A 64 4.74 -5.74 5.54
CA ILE A 64 3.96 -4.53 5.76
C ILE A 64 2.59 -4.71 5.09
N GLY A 65 1.53 -4.78 5.87
CA GLY A 65 0.18 -4.89 5.33
C GLY A 65 -0.20 -3.67 4.48
N CYS A 66 -0.94 -3.88 3.41
CA CYS A 66 -1.27 -2.82 2.45
C CYS A 66 -2.10 -1.66 3.04
N MET A 67 -2.80 -1.91 4.14
CA MET A 67 -3.62 -0.90 4.84
C MET A 67 -2.83 -0.12 5.89
N THR A 68 -1.54 -0.41 6.10
CA THR A 68 -0.69 0.32 7.04
C THR A 68 -0.62 1.80 6.67
N PRO A 69 -0.98 2.72 7.59
CA PRO A 69 -0.86 4.15 7.36
C PRO A 69 0.61 4.58 7.17
N LEU A 70 0.84 5.59 6.34
CA LEU A 70 2.20 6.14 6.16
C LEU A 70 2.79 6.66 7.47
N ARG A 71 1.95 7.13 8.39
CA ARG A 71 2.40 7.59 9.72
C ARG A 71 3.01 6.45 10.53
N GLU A 72 2.44 5.25 10.49
CA GLU A 72 3.01 4.09 11.18
C GLU A 72 4.41 3.74 10.66
N LEU A 73 4.64 3.81 9.37
CA LEU A 73 5.98 3.61 8.78
C LEU A 73 6.95 4.71 9.19
N GLU A 74 6.50 5.96 9.21
CA GLU A 74 7.30 7.12 9.62
C GLU A 74 7.83 6.99 11.05
N ILE A 75 7.02 6.46 11.96
CA ILE A 75 7.39 6.32 13.39
C ILE A 75 7.85 4.92 13.78
N ASN A 76 7.78 3.94 12.89
CA ASN A 76 8.19 2.57 13.18
C ASN A 76 9.69 2.51 13.48
N LYS A 77 10.01 2.21 14.74
CA LYS A 77 11.39 2.24 15.24
C LYS A 77 12.28 1.25 14.49
N ARG A 78 11.84 -0.01 14.38
CA ARG A 78 12.63 -1.11 13.78
C ARG A 78 12.91 -0.89 12.29
N LEU A 79 11.89 -0.50 11.53
CA LEU A 79 12.03 -0.20 10.11
C LEU A 79 12.97 1.00 9.88
N ASN A 80 12.88 2.03 10.73
CA ASN A 80 13.75 3.20 10.63
C ASN A 80 15.18 2.93 11.10
N GLU A 81 15.40 2.07 12.08
CA GLU A 81 16.74 1.59 12.46
C GLU A 81 17.38 0.83 11.28
N TYR A 82 16.66 -0.10 10.68
CA TYR A 82 17.15 -0.87 9.54
C TYR A 82 17.48 0.02 8.33
N THR A 83 16.64 1.01 8.02
CA THR A 83 16.82 1.91 6.88
C THR A 83 17.66 3.16 7.19
N HIS A 84 18.32 3.23 8.34
CA HIS A 84 19.08 4.39 8.80
C HIS A 84 18.28 5.70 8.73
N GLY A 85 16.97 5.63 8.96
CA GLY A 85 16.05 6.77 8.93
C GLY A 85 15.54 7.15 7.54
N ALA A 86 15.97 6.49 6.46
CA ALA A 86 15.60 6.86 5.10
C ALA A 86 14.08 6.77 4.86
N VAL A 87 13.38 5.77 5.42
CA VAL A 87 11.92 5.69 5.34
C VAL A 87 11.28 6.89 6.01
N ARG A 88 11.70 7.28 7.21
CA ARG A 88 11.18 8.48 7.89
C ARG A 88 11.39 9.73 7.03
N GLU A 89 12.60 9.92 6.52
CA GLU A 89 12.93 11.10 5.71
C GLU A 89 12.07 11.20 4.44
N SER A 90 11.84 10.09 3.76
CA SER A 90 10.99 10.06 2.57
C SER A 90 9.51 10.35 2.85
N LEU A 91 9.04 10.09 4.07
CA LEU A 91 7.62 10.21 4.42
C LEU A 91 7.28 11.54 5.14
N ARG A 92 8.18 12.08 5.98
CA ARG A 92 7.87 13.19 6.90
C ARG A 92 7.40 14.47 6.22
N HIS A 93 7.76 14.67 4.96
CA HIS A 93 7.38 15.84 4.18
C HIS A 93 6.13 15.64 3.31
N ILE A 94 5.54 14.43 3.32
CA ILE A 94 4.29 14.17 2.60
C ILE A 94 3.14 14.88 3.33
N VAL A 95 2.79 16.06 2.84
CA VAL A 95 1.72 16.94 3.32
C VAL A 95 1.81 17.20 4.84
N GLY A 96 1.06 16.50 5.66
CA GLY A 96 1.00 16.65 7.11
C GLY A 96 0.64 15.35 7.82
N VAL A 97 0.72 15.36 9.15
CA VAL A 97 0.46 14.16 9.97
C VAL A 97 -0.94 13.60 9.74
N GLN A 98 -1.96 14.45 9.64
CA GLN A 98 -3.34 14.02 9.40
C GLN A 98 -3.49 13.31 8.06
N PHE A 99 -2.79 13.78 7.03
CA PHE A 99 -2.77 13.11 5.73
C PHE A 99 -2.10 11.74 5.84
N ARG A 100 -0.95 11.65 6.50
CA ARG A 100 -0.19 10.41 6.67
C ARG A 100 -0.89 9.39 7.57
N ASN A 101 -1.74 9.84 8.50
CA ASN A 101 -2.61 8.95 9.27
C ASN A 101 -3.70 8.27 8.41
N CYS A 102 -4.09 8.91 7.30
CA CYS A 102 -5.10 8.37 6.40
C CYS A 102 -4.50 7.63 5.20
N ALA A 103 -3.44 8.19 4.60
CA ALA A 103 -2.80 7.60 3.43
C ALA A 103 -2.15 6.26 3.78
N THR A 104 -2.40 5.22 2.98
CA THR A 104 -1.84 3.88 3.19
C THR A 104 -0.70 3.60 2.23
N ILE A 105 0.23 2.73 2.65
CA ILE A 105 1.31 2.26 1.79
C ILE A 105 0.76 1.57 0.55
N GLY A 106 -0.25 0.71 0.71
CA GLY A 106 -0.90 0.02 -0.41
C GLY A 106 -1.47 0.98 -1.44
N GLY A 107 -2.14 2.06 -0.99
CA GLY A 107 -2.65 3.09 -1.89
C GLY A 107 -1.54 3.79 -2.67
N SER A 108 -0.40 4.05 -2.05
CA SER A 108 0.76 4.69 -2.68
C SER A 108 1.44 3.77 -3.70
N ILE A 109 1.64 2.49 -3.34
CA ILE A 109 2.27 1.49 -4.20
C ILE A 109 1.35 1.10 -5.38
N TRP A 110 0.06 0.80 -5.10
CA TRP A 110 -0.91 0.44 -6.15
C TRP A 110 -1.16 1.58 -7.13
N GLY A 111 -1.13 2.81 -6.62
CA GLY A 111 -1.34 4.03 -7.44
C GLY A 111 -0.32 4.16 -8.57
N ARG A 112 0.92 3.74 -8.34
CA ARG A 112 2.05 3.82 -9.28
C ARG A 112 2.24 5.23 -9.84
N TYR A 113 2.10 6.24 -8.97
CA TYR A 113 2.32 7.64 -9.37
C TYR A 113 3.81 7.93 -9.48
N GLY A 114 4.24 8.54 -10.59
CA GLY A 114 5.65 8.87 -10.84
C GLY A 114 6.23 9.92 -9.87
N PHE A 115 5.39 10.61 -9.10
CA PHE A 115 5.78 11.57 -8.07
C PHE A 115 5.73 11.00 -6.64
N SER A 116 5.52 9.68 -6.49
CA SER A 116 5.36 9.07 -5.17
C SER A 116 6.71 8.84 -4.48
N ASP A 117 7.01 9.64 -3.46
CA ASP A 117 8.19 9.44 -2.60
C ASP A 117 8.19 8.04 -1.97
N VAL A 118 7.00 7.56 -1.58
CA VAL A 118 6.82 6.19 -1.05
C VAL A 118 7.28 5.15 -2.07
N LEU A 119 6.78 5.21 -3.30
CA LEU A 119 7.13 4.25 -4.34
C LEU A 119 8.63 4.31 -4.66
N THR A 120 9.19 5.51 -4.78
CA THR A 120 10.62 5.72 -5.04
C THR A 120 11.48 5.13 -3.93
N MET A 121 11.14 5.38 -2.66
CA MET A 121 11.88 4.83 -1.52
C MET A 121 11.85 3.30 -1.50
N PHE A 122 10.68 2.70 -1.71
CA PHE A 122 10.57 1.23 -1.70
C PHE A 122 11.19 0.57 -2.93
N LEU A 123 11.26 1.24 -4.08
CA LEU A 123 12.00 0.77 -5.26
C LEU A 123 13.53 0.80 -5.06
N ALA A 124 14.05 1.62 -4.16
CA ALA A 124 15.48 1.66 -3.84
C ALA A 124 15.92 0.51 -2.92
N MET A 125 14.99 -0.27 -2.38
CA MET A 125 15.25 -1.45 -1.52
C MET A 125 14.89 -2.74 -2.25
N ASP A 126 15.32 -3.90 -1.74
CA ASP A 126 14.85 -5.21 -2.21
C ASP A 126 13.40 -5.44 -1.75
N THR A 127 12.49 -4.80 -2.46
CA THR A 127 11.06 -4.79 -2.13
C THR A 127 10.27 -5.66 -3.09
N TRP A 128 9.34 -6.41 -2.51
CA TRP A 128 8.39 -7.28 -3.18
C TRP A 128 6.97 -6.86 -2.83
N VAL A 129 6.03 -7.18 -3.68
CA VAL A 129 4.60 -7.09 -3.36
C VAL A 129 4.00 -8.49 -3.34
N GLU A 130 3.09 -8.71 -2.42
CA GLU A 130 2.29 -9.93 -2.36
C GLU A 130 0.88 -9.60 -2.82
N LEU A 131 0.51 -10.21 -3.93
CA LEU A 131 -0.79 -10.09 -4.55
C LEU A 131 -1.59 -11.36 -4.24
N TYR A 132 -2.90 -11.25 -4.19
CA TYR A 132 -3.76 -12.39 -3.86
C TYR A 132 -3.70 -13.50 -4.92
N ASP A 133 -3.81 -13.15 -6.19
CA ASP A 133 -3.82 -14.10 -7.30
C ASP A 133 -2.42 -14.33 -7.86
N ALA A 134 -1.64 -13.30 -8.11
CA ALA A 134 -0.32 -13.43 -8.71
C ALA A 134 0.79 -13.84 -7.71
N GLY A 135 0.52 -13.84 -6.39
CA GLY A 135 1.50 -14.17 -5.37
C GLY A 135 2.57 -13.08 -5.20
N ARG A 136 3.78 -13.50 -4.79
CA ARG A 136 4.90 -12.58 -4.53
C ARG A 136 5.66 -12.27 -5.82
N ILE A 137 5.77 -11.00 -6.18
CA ILE A 137 6.56 -10.51 -7.31
C ILE A 137 7.42 -9.32 -6.90
N PRO A 138 8.58 -9.09 -7.54
CA PRO A 138 9.41 -7.92 -7.26
C PRO A 138 8.65 -6.61 -7.52
N LEU A 139 8.87 -5.61 -6.68
CA LEU A 139 8.24 -4.29 -6.87
C LEU A 139 8.60 -3.67 -8.23
N THR A 140 9.82 -3.88 -8.71
CA THR A 140 10.28 -3.44 -10.04
C THR A 140 9.50 -4.07 -11.19
N GLU A 141 9.09 -5.34 -11.05
CA GLU A 141 8.21 -6.01 -12.01
C GLU A 141 6.78 -5.46 -11.89
N PHE A 142 6.29 -5.36 -10.64
CA PHE A 142 4.93 -4.86 -10.37
C PHE A 142 4.66 -3.49 -10.98
N VAL A 143 5.60 -2.54 -10.92
CA VAL A 143 5.39 -1.18 -11.46
C VAL A 143 5.27 -1.18 -12.98
N ASN A 144 5.90 -2.13 -13.66
CA ASN A 144 5.89 -2.28 -15.11
C ASN A 144 4.74 -3.19 -15.61
N ARG A 145 4.12 -3.96 -14.72
CA ARG A 145 3.00 -4.85 -15.05
C ARG A 145 1.76 -4.02 -15.42
N LYS A 146 1.00 -4.50 -16.40
CA LYS A 146 -0.31 -3.91 -16.71
C LYS A 146 -1.20 -3.94 -15.46
N LYS A 147 -1.91 -2.84 -15.20
CA LYS A 147 -2.89 -2.79 -14.10
C LYS A 147 -4.02 -3.79 -14.37
N ASP A 148 -4.31 -4.59 -13.36
CA ASP A 148 -5.37 -5.59 -13.33
C ASP A 148 -6.30 -5.36 -12.12
N ASN A 149 -7.13 -6.35 -11.81
CA ASN A 149 -8.06 -6.31 -10.69
C ASN A 149 -7.63 -7.22 -9.54
N ASP A 150 -6.33 -7.54 -9.43
CA ASP A 150 -5.79 -8.26 -8.30
C ASP A 150 -5.87 -7.44 -7.00
N ILE A 151 -5.60 -8.06 -5.85
CA ILE A 151 -5.58 -7.41 -4.54
C ILE A 151 -4.14 -7.38 -4.01
N LEU A 152 -3.64 -6.19 -3.76
CA LEU A 152 -2.38 -6.03 -3.02
C LEU A 152 -2.64 -6.34 -1.55
N VAL A 153 -1.92 -7.32 -1.01
CA VAL A 153 -2.06 -7.79 0.37
C VAL A 153 -0.95 -7.22 1.24
N ASN A 154 0.30 -7.49 0.86
CA ASN A 154 1.47 -7.05 1.61
C ASN A 154 2.52 -6.40 0.72
N ILE A 155 3.34 -5.56 1.33
CA ILE A 155 4.61 -5.07 0.82
C ILE A 155 5.71 -5.70 1.67
N ILE A 156 6.68 -6.34 1.03
CA ILE A 156 7.73 -7.11 1.70
C ILE A 156 9.08 -6.48 1.39
N VAL A 157 9.81 -6.10 2.42
CA VAL A 157 11.18 -5.59 2.29
C VAL A 157 12.13 -6.66 2.81
N ARG A 158 12.91 -7.27 1.93
CA ARG A 158 13.94 -8.23 2.31
C ARG A 158 15.14 -7.51 2.90
N LYS A 159 15.63 -8.03 4.01
CA LYS A 159 16.79 -7.46 4.69
C LYS A 159 18.07 -7.83 3.96
N GLN A 160 18.82 -6.80 3.60
CA GLN A 160 20.15 -6.89 3.01
C GLN A 160 20.98 -5.68 3.45
N PRO A 161 22.31 -5.70 3.33
CA PRO A 161 23.10 -4.52 3.60
C PRO A 161 22.62 -3.32 2.79
N LEU A 162 22.29 -2.22 3.46
CA LEU A 162 21.84 -0.98 2.82
C LEU A 162 22.95 0.05 2.88
N PHE A 163 23.16 0.74 1.78
CA PHE A 163 24.02 1.93 1.69
C PHE A 163 23.10 3.15 1.58
N VAL A 164 23.13 4.00 2.60
CA VAL A 164 22.36 5.24 2.63
C VAL A 164 23.31 6.42 2.61
N CYS A 165 23.13 7.29 1.64
CA CYS A 165 23.87 8.55 1.50
C CYS A 165 23.01 9.74 1.88
#